data_5a05fc5ac7d55cd6839fa460b7378f69
#
_entry.id   5a05fc5ac7d55cd6839fa460b7378f69
#
_cell.length_a   1.000
_cell.length_b   1.000
_cell.length_c   1.000
_cell.angle_alpha   90.00
_cell.angle_beta   90.00
_cell.angle_gamma   90.00
#
_symmetry.space_group_name_H-M   'P 1'
#
loop_
_entity.id
_entity.type
_entity.pdbx_description
1 polymer ?
#
loop_
_entity_poly.entity_id
_entity_poly.type
_entity_poly.pdbx_seq_one_letter_code
_entity_poly.pdbx_strand_id
1 'polypeptide(L)'
;MRVLVTGASGFLGRATAAAVRDAGHDVRTFQRRPSRVDGVQDSLGTMTDTAAVARAVEGVDAVVHLAAKVSLAGDPADFARVNIAGTSALLDAARAAGVGRFVFVSSPSVAHTGSSLAGAAADPAEPMAARGHYARTKGAAELLALAADEPGFAVVAVRPHLVWGPGDTQLVGRIVDRARAGRLPLLDSGAALIDTLYVDNAASAMVAALEHAADDAVHGNAYVLTNGEPRPVGELLAGICTASGVPAPRRHVPAAVARAAGSVVEAVWRVRPGADEPPMTRFLAEQLSTAHWFDQRRTRHDLGWSPTITIDEGLARLAAAAGH
;
A
#
# COMPACT_ATOMS: atom_id res chain seq x y z
N MET A 1 17.99 7.02 -15.16
CA MET A 1 17.74 8.04 -14.11
C MET A 1 18.35 7.58 -12.79
N ARG A 2 18.73 8.51 -11.93
CA ARG A 2 18.93 8.20 -10.51
C ARG A 2 17.63 8.38 -9.75
N VAL A 3 17.15 7.30 -9.12
CA VAL A 3 15.82 7.24 -8.49
C VAL A 3 15.97 7.05 -6.98
N LEU A 4 15.31 7.90 -6.20
CA LEU A 4 15.18 7.71 -4.76
C LEU A 4 13.92 6.89 -4.47
N VAL A 5 14.09 5.71 -3.84
CA VAL A 5 12.98 4.90 -3.34
C VAL A 5 12.94 5.01 -1.83
N THR A 6 11.92 5.64 -1.26
CA THR A 6 11.78 5.73 0.19
C THR A 6 11.02 4.53 0.75
N GLY A 7 11.37 4.08 1.96
CA GLY A 7 10.68 2.96 2.58
C GLY A 7 11.06 1.58 2.06
N ALA A 8 12.21 1.45 1.39
CA ALA A 8 12.71 0.21 0.78
C ALA A 8 13.02 -0.91 1.78
N SER A 9 13.03 -0.67 3.09
CA SER A 9 13.08 -1.74 4.10
C SER A 9 11.74 -2.45 4.33
N GLY A 10 10.64 -1.91 3.80
CA GLY A 10 9.30 -2.52 3.82
C GLY A 10 9.09 -3.56 2.71
N PHE A 11 8.00 -4.32 2.79
CA PHE A 11 7.67 -5.38 1.84
C PHE A 11 7.59 -4.86 0.38
N LEU A 12 6.64 -3.97 0.09
CA LEU A 12 6.48 -3.39 -1.24
C LEU A 12 7.69 -2.52 -1.63
N GLY A 13 8.26 -1.75 -0.70
CA GLY A 13 9.39 -0.87 -1.00
C GLY A 13 10.64 -1.63 -1.45
N ARG A 14 10.89 -2.82 -0.89
CA ARG A 14 11.99 -3.69 -1.30
C ARG A 14 11.78 -4.20 -2.73
N ALA A 15 10.58 -4.69 -3.03
CA ALA A 15 10.23 -5.15 -4.37
C ALA A 15 10.31 -4.01 -5.39
N THR A 16 9.83 -2.82 -5.03
CA THR A 16 9.92 -1.62 -5.87
C THR A 16 11.37 -1.23 -6.14
N ALA A 17 12.23 -1.17 -5.12
CA ALA A 17 13.65 -0.81 -5.29
C ALA A 17 14.38 -1.80 -6.21
N ALA A 18 14.10 -3.09 -6.07
CA ALA A 18 14.63 -4.12 -6.97
C ALA A 18 14.12 -3.94 -8.40
N ALA A 19 12.81 -3.75 -8.60
CA ALA A 19 12.22 -3.58 -9.92
C ALA A 19 12.72 -2.31 -10.64
N VAL A 20 12.87 -1.20 -9.92
CA VAL A 20 13.42 0.06 -10.48
C VAL A 20 14.89 -0.14 -10.89
N ARG A 21 15.71 -0.84 -10.09
CA ARG A 21 17.08 -1.22 -10.47
C ARG A 21 17.10 -2.12 -11.71
N ASP A 22 16.25 -3.14 -11.73
CA ASP A 22 16.20 -4.12 -12.83
C ASP A 22 15.70 -3.51 -14.15
N ALA A 23 14.94 -2.41 -14.05
CA ALA A 23 14.59 -1.55 -15.18
C ALA A 23 15.76 -0.65 -15.67
N GLY A 24 16.97 -0.77 -15.09
CA GLY A 24 18.17 -0.06 -15.52
C GLY A 24 18.37 1.32 -14.90
N HIS A 25 17.69 1.62 -13.80
CA HIS A 25 17.89 2.88 -13.08
C HIS A 25 18.95 2.74 -11.98
N ASP A 26 19.67 3.83 -11.68
CA ASP A 26 20.54 3.94 -10.50
C ASP A 26 19.66 4.21 -9.26
N VAL A 27 19.65 3.30 -8.30
CA VAL A 27 18.71 3.36 -7.17
C VAL A 27 19.42 3.76 -5.89
N ARG A 28 18.98 4.88 -5.32
CA ARG A 28 19.22 5.24 -3.92
C ARG A 28 17.96 4.93 -3.12
N THR A 29 18.13 4.40 -1.91
CA THR A 29 17.00 4.15 -1.02
C THR A 29 17.09 5.03 0.22
N PHE A 30 15.93 5.38 0.85
CA PHE A 30 15.90 6.15 2.10
C PHE A 30 14.93 5.56 3.10
N GLN A 31 15.45 5.09 4.21
CA GLN A 31 14.70 4.47 5.30
C GLN A 31 15.53 4.36 6.59
N ARG A 32 14.88 3.94 7.68
CA ARG A 32 15.50 3.82 9.00
C ARG A 32 16.45 2.63 9.17
N ARG A 33 16.33 1.59 8.36
CA ARG A 33 17.13 0.34 8.41
C ARG A 33 17.53 -0.04 7.00
N PRO A 34 18.65 -0.77 6.79
CA PRO A 34 19.06 -1.20 5.46
C PRO A 34 17.95 -1.88 4.66
N SER A 35 17.88 -1.60 3.37
CA SER A 35 16.88 -2.15 2.44
C SER A 35 17.04 -3.65 2.24
N ARG A 36 18.29 -4.14 2.30
CA ARG A 36 18.69 -5.50 1.93
C ARG A 36 18.35 -5.82 0.47
N VAL A 37 18.46 -4.84 -0.40
CA VAL A 37 18.37 -5.00 -1.86
C VAL A 37 19.77 -4.85 -2.42
N ASP A 38 20.22 -5.86 -3.15
CA ASP A 38 21.53 -5.84 -3.76
C ASP A 38 21.61 -4.80 -4.90
N GLY A 39 22.76 -4.17 -5.08
CA GLY A 39 22.98 -3.22 -6.16
C GLY A 39 22.30 -1.86 -6.01
N VAL A 40 21.82 -1.52 -4.80
CA VAL A 40 21.27 -0.19 -4.50
C VAL A 40 22.11 0.54 -3.45
N GLN A 41 22.07 1.86 -3.43
CA GLN A 41 22.74 2.68 -2.43
C GLN A 41 21.81 3.00 -1.27
N ASP A 42 22.03 2.42 -0.09
CA ASP A 42 21.25 2.75 1.11
C ASP A 42 21.65 4.13 1.70
N SER A 43 20.66 4.99 1.90
CA SER A 43 20.74 6.20 2.71
C SER A 43 19.85 6.02 3.95
N LEU A 44 20.44 6.09 5.14
CA LEU A 44 19.68 5.83 6.38
C LEU A 44 19.24 7.14 7.02
N GLY A 45 17.97 7.19 7.42
CA GLY A 45 17.36 8.34 8.07
C GLY A 45 15.87 8.14 8.32
N THR A 46 15.24 9.18 8.84
CA THR A 46 13.79 9.20 9.08
C THR A 46 13.15 10.36 8.31
N MET A 47 11.90 10.18 7.87
CA MET A 47 11.11 11.22 7.20
C MET A 47 10.90 12.48 8.05
N THR A 48 11.15 12.40 9.35
CA THR A 48 11.04 13.52 10.29
C THR A 48 12.35 14.30 10.47
N ASP A 49 13.44 13.87 9.85
CA ASP A 49 14.73 14.58 9.80
C ASP A 49 14.88 15.26 8.44
N THR A 50 14.54 16.55 8.39
CA THR A 50 14.56 17.33 7.14
C THR A 50 15.96 17.43 6.53
N ALA A 51 17.00 17.45 7.33
CA ALA A 51 18.39 17.47 6.85
C ALA A 51 18.78 16.14 6.19
N ALA A 52 18.37 15.00 6.77
CA ALA A 52 18.58 13.70 6.16
C ALA A 52 17.77 13.54 4.87
N VAL A 53 16.52 14.04 4.84
CA VAL A 53 15.67 14.06 3.65
C VAL A 53 16.32 14.88 2.54
N ALA A 54 16.84 16.09 2.83
CA ALA A 54 17.52 16.94 1.86
C ALA A 54 18.73 16.23 1.25
N ARG A 55 19.59 15.61 2.08
CA ARG A 55 20.74 14.83 1.59
C ARG A 55 20.32 13.63 0.73
N ALA A 56 19.19 12.99 1.04
CA ALA A 56 18.72 11.83 0.30
C ALA A 56 18.34 12.15 -1.15
N VAL A 57 17.83 13.36 -1.42
CA VAL A 57 17.41 13.81 -2.77
C VAL A 57 18.51 14.47 -3.58
N GLU A 58 19.71 14.70 -3.03
CA GLU A 58 20.81 15.33 -3.76
C GLU A 58 21.23 14.52 -5.00
N GLY A 59 21.16 15.16 -6.17
CA GLY A 59 21.51 14.55 -7.46
C GLY A 59 20.57 13.43 -7.89
N VAL A 60 19.32 13.43 -7.44
CA VAL A 60 18.26 12.48 -7.81
C VAL A 60 17.40 13.09 -8.91
N ASP A 61 17.08 12.29 -9.93
CA ASP A 61 16.22 12.70 -11.05
C ASP A 61 14.73 12.47 -10.76
N ALA A 62 14.42 11.42 -9.95
CA ALA A 62 13.06 11.00 -9.67
C ALA A 62 12.91 10.37 -8.28
N VAL A 63 11.71 10.46 -7.71
CA VAL A 63 11.36 9.90 -6.39
C VAL A 63 10.18 8.94 -6.49
N VAL A 64 10.29 7.75 -5.85
CA VAL A 64 9.17 6.86 -5.56
C VAL A 64 9.00 6.82 -4.04
N HIS A 65 7.92 7.46 -3.55
CA HIS A 65 7.71 7.68 -2.12
C HIS A 65 6.75 6.67 -1.50
N LEU A 66 7.33 5.59 -0.90
CA LEU A 66 6.57 4.55 -0.19
C LEU A 66 6.62 4.69 1.34
N ALA A 67 7.58 5.47 1.87
CA ALA A 67 7.73 5.58 3.32
C ALA A 67 6.47 6.17 3.97
N ALA A 68 5.88 5.42 4.89
CA ALA A 68 4.72 5.83 5.67
C ALA A 68 4.70 5.13 7.03
N LYS A 69 4.03 5.74 8.00
CA LYS A 69 3.58 5.03 9.20
C LYS A 69 2.29 4.29 8.84
N VAL A 70 2.37 2.95 8.82
CA VAL A 70 1.26 2.05 8.54
C VAL A 70 0.94 1.27 9.81
N SER A 71 -0.21 1.52 10.41
CA SER A 71 -0.70 0.78 11.58
C SER A 71 -2.21 1.00 11.71
N LEU A 72 -2.90 0.06 12.33
CA LEU A 72 -4.32 0.18 12.67
C LEU A 72 -4.55 1.01 13.94
N ALA A 73 -3.52 1.19 14.77
CA ALA A 73 -3.57 1.94 16.02
C ALA A 73 -2.31 2.80 16.21
N GLY A 74 -2.36 3.76 17.12
CA GLY A 74 -1.22 4.61 17.50
C GLY A 74 -1.62 6.08 17.64
N ASP A 75 -0.67 6.90 18.07
CA ASP A 75 -0.87 8.34 18.26
C ASP A 75 -1.15 9.03 16.91
N PRO A 76 -2.28 9.76 16.76
CA PRO A 76 -2.59 10.55 15.57
C PRO A 76 -1.48 11.54 15.19
N ALA A 77 -0.82 12.13 16.17
CA ALA A 77 0.26 13.09 15.94
C ALA A 77 1.47 12.44 15.24
N ASP A 78 1.77 11.19 15.57
CA ASP A 78 2.82 10.45 14.89
C ASP A 78 2.49 10.14 13.43
N PHE A 79 1.22 9.80 13.13
CA PHE A 79 0.79 9.62 11.74
C PHE A 79 0.90 10.93 10.96
N ALA A 80 0.45 12.05 11.53
CA ALA A 80 0.56 13.35 10.88
C ALA A 80 2.02 13.75 10.66
N ARG A 81 2.87 13.57 11.66
CA ARG A 81 4.29 13.90 11.59
C ARG A 81 5.02 13.12 10.49
N VAL A 82 4.77 11.81 10.38
CA VAL A 82 5.46 10.97 9.39
C VAL A 82 4.82 11.09 8.01
N ASN A 83 3.48 10.93 7.92
CA ASN A 83 2.81 10.80 6.64
C ASN A 83 2.52 12.16 5.98
N ILE A 84 2.23 13.20 6.75
CA ILE A 84 1.91 14.53 6.20
C ILE A 84 3.18 15.40 6.18
N ALA A 85 3.72 15.72 7.36
CA ALA A 85 4.86 16.62 7.44
C ALA A 85 6.11 16.02 6.77
N GLY A 86 6.35 14.71 6.92
CA GLY A 86 7.46 14.03 6.24
C GLY A 86 7.31 14.03 4.71
N THR A 87 6.09 13.85 4.18
CA THR A 87 5.83 13.96 2.73
C THR A 87 6.02 15.39 2.24
N SER A 88 5.51 16.40 2.98
CA SER A 88 5.73 17.82 2.63
C SER A 88 7.22 18.15 2.57
N ALA A 89 7.98 17.78 3.58
CA ALA A 89 9.43 18.02 3.61
C ALA A 89 10.17 17.33 2.44
N LEU A 90 9.73 16.13 2.03
CA LEU A 90 10.31 15.43 0.89
C LEU A 90 9.95 16.13 -0.45
N LEU A 91 8.71 16.58 -0.62
CA LEU A 91 8.29 17.34 -1.80
C LEU A 91 9.09 18.63 -1.94
N ASP A 92 9.23 19.40 -0.85
CA ASP A 92 9.98 20.66 -0.85
C ASP A 92 11.47 20.42 -1.16
N ALA A 93 12.07 19.40 -0.55
CA ALA A 93 13.46 19.03 -0.81
C ALA A 93 13.67 18.53 -2.24
N ALA A 94 12.76 17.72 -2.78
CA ALA A 94 12.82 17.20 -4.13
C ALA A 94 12.75 18.35 -5.18
N ARG A 95 11.83 19.29 -4.98
CA ARG A 95 11.75 20.51 -5.83
C ARG A 95 13.03 21.34 -5.78
N ALA A 96 13.53 21.61 -4.58
CA ALA A 96 14.76 22.38 -4.40
C ALA A 96 15.99 21.70 -5.03
N ALA A 97 16.00 20.37 -5.10
CA ALA A 97 17.05 19.57 -5.73
C ALA A 97 16.88 19.41 -7.26
N GLY A 98 15.80 19.94 -7.86
CA GLY A 98 15.54 19.84 -9.30
C GLY A 98 15.05 18.44 -9.74
N VAL A 99 14.45 17.67 -8.84
CA VAL A 99 13.80 16.40 -9.19
C VAL A 99 12.68 16.65 -10.19
N GLY A 100 12.65 15.88 -11.30
CA GLY A 100 11.66 16.07 -12.35
C GLY A 100 10.40 15.19 -12.22
N ARG A 101 10.46 14.08 -11.46
CA ARG A 101 9.35 13.12 -11.34
C ARG A 101 9.15 12.65 -9.91
N PHE A 102 7.90 12.62 -9.46
CA PHE A 102 7.55 12.18 -8.11
C PHE A 102 6.34 11.24 -8.13
N VAL A 103 6.57 9.97 -7.78
CA VAL A 103 5.52 8.97 -7.62
C VAL A 103 5.16 8.86 -6.14
N PHE A 104 3.97 9.31 -5.77
CA PHE A 104 3.45 9.17 -4.42
C PHE A 104 2.67 7.86 -4.27
N VAL A 105 3.14 6.95 -3.43
CA VAL A 105 2.43 5.69 -3.16
C VAL A 105 1.42 5.89 -2.05
N SER A 106 0.16 5.92 -2.43
CA SER A 106 -1.01 6.10 -1.58
C SER A 106 -1.71 4.76 -1.27
N SER A 107 -3.03 4.76 -1.12
CA SER A 107 -3.87 3.59 -0.88
C SER A 107 -5.31 3.89 -1.31
N PRO A 108 -6.10 2.92 -1.80
CA PRO A 108 -7.52 3.13 -2.07
C PRO A 108 -8.34 3.51 -0.83
N SER A 109 -7.84 3.23 0.37
CA SER A 109 -8.48 3.59 1.64
C SER A 109 -8.69 5.10 1.82
N VAL A 110 -7.97 5.94 1.06
CA VAL A 110 -8.09 7.42 1.12
C VAL A 110 -9.42 7.94 0.57
N ALA A 111 -10.07 7.16 -0.30
CA ALA A 111 -11.39 7.46 -0.87
C ALA A 111 -12.48 6.52 -0.34
N HIS A 112 -12.16 5.65 0.65
CA HIS A 112 -13.11 4.68 1.20
C HIS A 112 -13.86 5.24 2.41
N THR A 113 -15.17 5.39 2.26
CA THR A 113 -16.07 5.95 3.29
C THR A 113 -16.86 4.90 4.09
N GLY A 114 -16.62 3.59 3.84
CA GLY A 114 -17.25 2.46 4.54
C GLY A 114 -18.36 1.75 3.74
N SER A 115 -18.56 2.13 2.47
CA SER A 115 -19.43 1.43 1.52
C SER A 115 -18.64 0.53 0.58
N SER A 116 -19.33 -0.36 -0.17
CA SER A 116 -18.67 -1.14 -1.23
C SER A 116 -18.12 -0.23 -2.33
N LEU A 117 -16.93 -0.57 -2.80
CA LEU A 117 -16.30 0.02 -3.98
C LEU A 117 -16.36 -1.01 -5.10
N ALA A 118 -17.39 -0.91 -5.95
CA ALA A 118 -17.64 -1.87 -7.03
C ALA A 118 -17.39 -1.19 -8.39
N GLY A 119 -16.30 -1.55 -9.07
CA GLY A 119 -15.89 -0.90 -10.32
C GLY A 119 -15.50 0.56 -10.12
N ALA A 120 -15.02 0.92 -8.92
CA ALA A 120 -14.69 2.31 -8.59
C ALA A 120 -13.44 2.76 -9.36
N ALA A 121 -13.41 4.03 -9.72
CA ALA A 121 -12.22 4.70 -10.25
C ALA A 121 -11.31 5.19 -9.09
N ALA A 122 -10.27 5.93 -9.45
CA ALA A 122 -9.45 6.64 -8.47
C ALA A 122 -10.12 7.98 -8.08
N ASP A 123 -11.27 7.89 -7.39
CA ASP A 123 -11.99 9.09 -6.92
C ASP A 123 -11.08 9.97 -6.04
N PRO A 124 -11.34 11.28 -5.92
CA PRO A 124 -10.57 12.17 -5.07
C PRO A 124 -10.44 11.65 -3.64
N ALA A 125 -9.27 11.86 -3.03
CA ALA A 125 -9.08 11.51 -1.64
C ALA A 125 -9.96 12.38 -0.72
N GLU A 126 -10.61 11.75 0.26
CA GLU A 126 -11.48 12.40 1.23
C GLU A 126 -10.96 12.23 2.66
N PRO A 127 -9.88 12.94 3.06
CA PRO A 127 -9.25 12.75 4.37
C PRO A 127 -10.20 12.88 5.55
N MET A 128 -11.19 13.79 5.45
CA MET A 128 -12.16 14.03 6.53
C MET A 128 -13.17 12.89 6.68
N ALA A 129 -13.53 12.23 5.59
CA ALA A 129 -14.44 11.09 5.57
C ALA A 129 -13.73 9.75 5.76
N ALA A 130 -12.44 9.68 5.46
CA ALA A 130 -11.63 8.46 5.54
C ALA A 130 -11.54 7.90 6.96
N ARG A 131 -11.58 6.58 7.08
CA ARG A 131 -11.61 5.88 8.37
C ARG A 131 -10.23 5.49 8.86
N GLY A 132 -9.94 5.89 10.10
CA GLY A 132 -8.67 5.63 10.78
C GLY A 132 -7.58 6.65 10.45
N HIS A 133 -6.58 6.73 11.32
CA HIS A 133 -5.51 7.73 11.23
C HIS A 133 -4.63 7.54 9.99
N TYR A 134 -4.41 6.28 9.61
CA TYR A 134 -3.63 5.96 8.41
C TYR A 134 -4.29 6.52 7.15
N ALA A 135 -5.56 6.16 6.88
CA ALA A 135 -6.25 6.60 5.67
C ALA A 135 -6.40 8.12 5.59
N ARG A 136 -6.72 8.77 6.71
CA ARG A 136 -6.80 10.24 6.82
C ARG A 136 -5.49 10.92 6.47
N THR A 137 -4.39 10.47 7.06
CA THR A 137 -3.07 11.08 6.84
C THR A 137 -2.50 10.76 5.47
N LYS A 138 -2.78 9.56 4.92
CA LYS A 138 -2.40 9.23 3.54
C LYS A 138 -3.20 10.04 2.53
N GLY A 139 -4.50 10.25 2.76
CA GLY A 139 -5.32 11.10 1.90
C GLY A 139 -4.88 12.57 1.92
N ALA A 140 -4.59 13.13 3.10
CA ALA A 140 -4.05 14.48 3.21
C ALA A 140 -2.68 14.61 2.50
N ALA A 141 -1.80 13.62 2.65
CA ALA A 141 -0.50 13.60 1.98
C ALA A 141 -0.62 13.43 0.46
N GLU A 142 -1.60 12.67 -0.03
CA GLU A 142 -1.87 12.54 -1.46
C GLU A 142 -2.33 13.87 -2.07
N LEU A 143 -3.25 14.57 -1.40
CA LEU A 143 -3.68 15.90 -1.84
C LEU A 143 -2.53 16.91 -1.88
N LEU A 144 -1.64 16.87 -0.86
CA LEU A 144 -0.42 17.69 -0.87
C LEU A 144 0.51 17.32 -2.03
N ALA A 145 0.69 16.03 -2.30
CA ALA A 145 1.56 15.57 -3.38
C ALA A 145 1.00 16.00 -4.75
N LEU A 146 -0.28 15.76 -5.02
CA LEU A 146 -0.91 16.15 -6.28
C LEU A 146 -0.98 17.68 -6.46
N ALA A 147 -1.17 18.44 -5.37
CA ALA A 147 -1.12 19.91 -5.42
C ALA A 147 0.29 20.47 -5.68
N ALA A 148 1.32 19.64 -5.55
CA ALA A 148 2.70 19.99 -5.85
C ALA A 148 3.06 19.83 -7.33
N ASP A 149 2.16 19.24 -8.13
CA ASP A 149 2.36 19.05 -9.57
C ASP A 149 2.46 20.38 -10.29
N GLU A 150 3.54 20.60 -11.04
CA GLU A 150 3.79 21.83 -11.78
C GLU A 150 4.77 21.59 -12.94
N PRO A 151 4.90 22.53 -13.90
CA PRO A 151 5.88 22.41 -14.97
C PRO A 151 7.31 22.16 -14.43
N GLY A 152 7.91 21.04 -14.84
CA GLY A 152 9.23 20.63 -14.39
C GLY A 152 9.26 19.78 -13.13
N PHE A 153 8.14 19.59 -12.44
CA PHE A 153 7.99 18.70 -11.28
C PHE A 153 6.69 17.87 -11.40
N ALA A 154 6.73 16.84 -12.22
CA ALA A 154 5.57 16.00 -12.49
C ALA A 154 5.28 15.05 -11.32
N VAL A 155 4.07 15.10 -10.79
CA VAL A 155 3.62 14.28 -9.66
C VAL A 155 2.49 13.35 -10.07
N VAL A 156 2.62 12.07 -9.74
CA VAL A 156 1.55 11.07 -9.89
C VAL A 156 1.32 10.34 -8.58
N ALA A 157 0.06 10.08 -8.24
CA ALA A 157 -0.30 9.25 -7.11
C ALA A 157 -0.72 7.85 -7.57
N VAL A 158 -0.23 6.80 -6.90
CA VAL A 158 -0.65 5.42 -7.14
C VAL A 158 -1.20 4.80 -5.88
N ARG A 159 -2.28 4.04 -5.99
CA ARG A 159 -3.03 3.44 -4.88
C ARG A 159 -3.05 1.91 -5.01
N PRO A 160 -1.97 1.20 -4.62
CA PRO A 160 -1.96 -0.26 -4.61
C PRO A 160 -2.95 -0.79 -3.57
N HIS A 161 -3.76 -1.78 -3.96
CA HIS A 161 -4.78 -2.37 -3.10
C HIS A 161 -4.38 -3.76 -2.61
N LEU A 162 -4.26 -3.91 -1.28
CA LEU A 162 -3.99 -5.19 -0.61
C LEU A 162 -2.84 -5.96 -1.29
N VAL A 163 -1.64 -5.40 -1.22
CA VAL A 163 -0.44 -6.03 -1.80
C VAL A 163 -0.03 -7.23 -0.98
N TRP A 164 0.22 -8.36 -1.65
CA TRP A 164 0.61 -9.62 -1.01
C TRP A 164 1.60 -10.41 -1.85
N GLY A 165 2.24 -11.39 -1.23
CA GLY A 165 3.20 -12.30 -1.87
C GLY A 165 4.15 -12.93 -0.87
N PRO A 166 5.16 -13.70 -1.33
CA PRO A 166 6.17 -14.29 -0.48
C PRO A 166 6.91 -13.25 0.37
N GLY A 167 7.03 -13.50 1.68
CA GLY A 167 7.68 -12.58 2.62
C GLY A 167 6.79 -11.47 3.17
N ASP A 168 5.50 -11.42 2.80
CA ASP A 168 4.54 -10.50 3.40
C ASP A 168 4.16 -10.94 4.82
N THR A 169 4.55 -10.13 5.80
CA THR A 169 4.20 -10.33 7.21
C THR A 169 2.95 -9.58 7.63
N GLN A 170 2.44 -8.66 6.80
CA GLN A 170 1.32 -7.79 7.15
C GLN A 170 -0.03 -8.41 6.81
N LEU A 171 -0.24 -8.83 5.58
CA LEU A 171 -1.50 -9.45 5.15
C LEU A 171 -1.41 -10.97 5.25
N VAL A 172 -0.49 -11.61 4.52
CA VAL A 172 -0.31 -13.07 4.51
C VAL A 172 0.05 -13.58 5.90
N GLY A 173 1.03 -12.99 6.56
CA GLY A 173 1.46 -13.40 7.90
C GLY A 173 0.32 -13.37 8.90
N ARG A 174 -0.48 -12.30 8.94
CA ARG A 174 -1.65 -12.19 9.84
C ARG A 174 -2.75 -13.21 9.53
N ILE A 175 -3.01 -13.49 8.24
CA ILE A 175 -3.97 -14.52 7.84
C ILE A 175 -3.52 -15.87 8.35
N VAL A 176 -2.26 -16.24 8.10
CA VAL A 176 -1.66 -17.51 8.51
C VAL A 176 -1.67 -17.68 10.04
N ASP A 177 -1.26 -16.65 10.78
CA ASP A 177 -1.25 -16.69 12.25
C ASP A 177 -2.65 -16.87 12.84
N ARG A 178 -3.64 -16.17 12.28
CA ARG A 178 -5.04 -16.32 12.70
C ARG A 178 -5.60 -17.69 12.34
N ALA A 179 -5.26 -18.21 11.16
CA ALA A 179 -5.70 -19.54 10.73
C ALA A 179 -5.10 -20.62 11.63
N ARG A 180 -3.81 -20.59 11.94
CA ARG A 180 -3.14 -21.49 12.89
C ARG A 180 -3.76 -21.46 14.28
N ALA A 181 -4.14 -20.27 14.73
CA ALA A 181 -4.80 -20.09 16.02
C ALA A 181 -6.30 -20.44 16.02
N GLY A 182 -6.88 -20.88 14.89
CA GLY A 182 -8.32 -21.14 14.75
C GLY A 182 -9.21 -19.91 14.90
N ARG A 183 -8.65 -18.72 14.69
CA ARG A 183 -9.29 -17.40 14.89
C ARG A 183 -9.53 -16.62 13.60
N LEU A 184 -9.54 -17.29 12.46
CA LEU A 184 -9.84 -16.71 11.15
C LEU A 184 -11.25 -17.12 10.71
N PRO A 185 -12.31 -16.34 11.00
CA PRO A 185 -13.65 -16.60 10.47
C PRO A 185 -13.81 -15.97 9.09
N LEU A 186 -14.75 -16.49 8.31
CA LEU A 186 -15.35 -15.80 7.17
C LEU A 186 -16.45 -14.88 7.68
N LEU A 187 -16.54 -13.68 7.13
CA LEU A 187 -17.65 -12.78 7.43
C LEU A 187 -18.79 -13.03 6.44
N ASP A 188 -20.01 -13.18 6.96
CA ASP A 188 -21.19 -13.63 6.21
C ASP A 188 -20.88 -14.92 5.42
N SER A 189 -21.11 -14.92 4.10
CA SER A 189 -20.78 -16.04 3.21
C SER A 189 -19.33 -16.03 2.70
N GLY A 190 -18.56 -14.96 2.93
CA GLY A 190 -17.24 -14.76 2.33
C GLY A 190 -17.28 -14.42 0.83
N ALA A 191 -18.46 -14.05 0.29
CA ALA A 191 -18.67 -13.79 -1.13
C ALA A 191 -18.33 -12.35 -1.57
N ALA A 192 -17.94 -11.46 -0.65
CA ALA A 192 -17.53 -10.11 -1.01
C ALA A 192 -16.34 -10.18 -1.99
N LEU A 193 -16.46 -9.52 -3.15
CA LEU A 193 -15.41 -9.51 -4.16
C LEU A 193 -14.30 -8.54 -3.77
N ILE A 194 -13.08 -9.03 -3.71
CA ILE A 194 -11.89 -8.22 -3.41
C ILE A 194 -10.87 -8.42 -4.55
N ASP A 195 -10.40 -7.30 -5.09
CA ASP A 195 -9.34 -7.28 -6.08
C ASP A 195 -8.03 -6.90 -5.40
N THR A 196 -7.12 -7.84 -5.29
CA THR A 196 -5.81 -7.67 -4.64
C THR A 196 -4.71 -7.43 -5.66
N LEU A 197 -3.50 -7.15 -5.21
CA LEU A 197 -2.36 -6.91 -6.07
C LEU A 197 -1.17 -7.78 -5.64
N TYR A 198 -0.69 -8.64 -6.54
CA TYR A 198 0.53 -9.42 -6.27
C TYR A 198 1.76 -8.51 -6.26
N VAL A 199 2.72 -8.77 -5.38
CA VAL A 199 3.82 -7.85 -5.08
C VAL A 199 4.70 -7.51 -6.29
N ASP A 200 4.98 -8.47 -7.18
CA ASP A 200 5.80 -8.20 -8.37
C ASP A 200 5.02 -7.36 -9.40
N ASN A 201 3.71 -7.57 -9.51
CA ASN A 201 2.85 -6.68 -10.30
C ASN A 201 2.81 -5.27 -9.71
N ALA A 202 2.76 -5.15 -8.37
CA ALA A 202 2.82 -3.86 -7.71
C ALA A 202 4.15 -3.15 -7.99
N ALA A 203 5.26 -3.88 -7.93
CA ALA A 203 6.59 -3.32 -8.20
C ALA A 203 6.74 -2.87 -9.66
N SER A 204 6.28 -3.67 -10.64
CA SER A 204 6.28 -3.28 -12.04
C SER A 204 5.37 -2.07 -12.33
N ALA A 205 4.23 -1.96 -11.63
CA ALA A 205 3.36 -0.79 -11.72
C ALA A 205 4.03 0.49 -11.21
N MET A 206 4.88 0.39 -10.16
CA MET A 206 5.67 1.53 -9.68
C MET A 206 6.70 1.99 -10.73
N VAL A 207 7.31 1.04 -11.45
CA VAL A 207 8.23 1.36 -12.56
C VAL A 207 7.46 2.07 -13.68
N ALA A 208 6.32 1.53 -14.11
CA ALA A 208 5.51 2.15 -15.14
C ALA A 208 5.04 3.57 -14.74
N ALA A 209 4.58 3.74 -13.50
CA ALA A 209 4.19 5.06 -12.99
C ALA A 209 5.37 6.05 -12.98
N LEU A 210 6.59 5.58 -12.67
CA LEU A 210 7.81 6.38 -12.69
C LEU A 210 8.19 6.81 -14.13
N GLU A 211 8.13 5.87 -15.06
CA GLU A 211 8.52 6.11 -16.47
C GLU A 211 7.54 7.04 -17.19
N HIS A 212 6.25 6.91 -16.90
CA HIS A 212 5.18 7.74 -17.48
C HIS A 212 4.81 8.97 -16.63
N ALA A 213 5.46 9.18 -15.48
CA ALA A 213 5.09 10.28 -14.56
C ALA A 213 5.09 11.68 -15.21
N ALA A 214 5.88 11.90 -16.25
CA ALA A 214 5.97 13.19 -16.94
C ALA A 214 5.06 13.31 -18.17
N ASP A 215 4.26 12.29 -18.47
CA ASP A 215 3.34 12.31 -19.61
C ASP A 215 2.12 13.20 -19.24
N ASP A 216 1.68 14.07 -20.17
CA ASP A 216 0.59 15.03 -19.95
C ASP A 216 -0.72 14.39 -19.45
N ALA A 217 -0.99 13.15 -19.85
CA ALA A 217 -2.18 12.41 -19.42
C ALA A 217 -2.02 11.80 -18.00
N VAL A 218 -0.79 11.72 -17.47
CA VAL A 218 -0.45 10.96 -16.25
C VAL A 218 -0.22 11.87 -15.05
N HIS A 219 0.61 12.90 -15.16
CA HIS A 219 0.90 13.77 -14.02
C HIS A 219 -0.35 14.50 -13.51
N GLY A 220 -0.35 14.89 -12.26
CA GLY A 220 -1.50 15.50 -11.59
C GLY A 220 -2.64 14.53 -11.28
N ASN A 221 -2.52 13.23 -11.60
CA ASN A 221 -3.58 12.24 -11.45
C ASN A 221 -3.27 11.16 -10.41
N ALA A 222 -4.34 10.46 -9.97
CA ALA A 222 -4.26 9.27 -9.13
C ALA A 222 -4.72 8.02 -9.89
N TYR A 223 -4.08 6.88 -9.61
CA TYR A 223 -4.36 5.58 -10.25
C TYR A 223 -4.50 4.49 -9.18
N VAL A 224 -5.55 3.68 -9.25
CA VAL A 224 -5.66 2.48 -8.42
C VAL A 224 -4.96 1.33 -9.13
N LEU A 225 -4.18 0.56 -8.36
CA LEU A 225 -3.43 -0.57 -8.86
C LEU A 225 -3.94 -1.86 -8.23
N THR A 226 -4.46 -2.77 -9.07
CA THR A 226 -4.91 -4.11 -8.67
C THR A 226 -4.55 -5.12 -9.77
N ASN A 227 -4.69 -6.41 -9.47
CA ASN A 227 -4.55 -7.45 -10.50
C ASN A 227 -5.66 -7.37 -11.57
N GLY A 228 -6.81 -6.73 -11.28
CA GLY A 228 -7.96 -6.77 -12.15
C GLY A 228 -8.61 -8.15 -12.22
N GLU A 229 -8.45 -8.94 -11.16
CA GLU A 229 -8.99 -10.29 -10.97
C GLU A 229 -9.76 -10.35 -9.64
N PRO A 230 -10.92 -9.69 -9.52
CA PRO A 230 -11.68 -9.71 -8.26
C PRO A 230 -12.14 -11.13 -7.93
N ARG A 231 -11.83 -11.59 -6.72
CA ARG A 231 -12.18 -12.91 -6.20
C ARG A 231 -13.00 -12.77 -4.92
N PRO A 232 -13.89 -13.74 -4.60
CA PRO A 232 -14.52 -13.83 -3.28
C PRO A 232 -13.47 -13.85 -2.18
N VAL A 233 -13.66 -13.05 -1.12
CA VAL A 233 -12.70 -13.00 0.00
C VAL A 233 -12.47 -14.38 0.62
N GLY A 234 -13.52 -15.23 0.65
CA GLY A 234 -13.41 -16.60 1.14
C GLY A 234 -12.44 -17.45 0.34
N GLU A 235 -12.42 -17.31 -0.99
CA GLU A 235 -11.49 -18.02 -1.89
C GLU A 235 -10.06 -17.51 -1.70
N LEU A 236 -9.86 -16.20 -1.61
CA LEU A 236 -8.54 -15.62 -1.36
C LEU A 236 -7.96 -16.08 -0.02
N LEU A 237 -8.75 -16.05 1.06
CA LEU A 237 -8.32 -16.52 2.36
C LEU A 237 -8.00 -18.02 2.36
N ALA A 238 -8.85 -18.84 1.71
CA ALA A 238 -8.62 -20.28 1.57
C ALA A 238 -7.35 -20.57 0.74
N GLY A 239 -7.15 -19.86 -0.38
CA GLY A 239 -5.98 -19.97 -1.24
C GLY A 239 -4.68 -19.64 -0.50
N ILE A 240 -4.65 -18.52 0.23
CA ILE A 240 -3.49 -18.11 1.05
C ILE A 240 -3.21 -19.13 2.15
N CYS A 241 -4.24 -19.62 2.85
CA CYS A 241 -4.09 -20.65 3.87
C CYS A 241 -3.50 -21.94 3.28
N THR A 242 -4.07 -22.42 2.18
CA THR A 242 -3.60 -23.65 1.50
C THR A 242 -2.16 -23.49 1.03
N ALA A 243 -1.83 -22.39 0.36
CA ALA A 243 -0.48 -22.09 -0.09
C ALA A 243 0.54 -22.00 1.07
N SER A 244 0.08 -21.66 2.27
CA SER A 244 0.92 -21.55 3.47
C SER A 244 0.88 -22.80 4.37
N GLY A 245 0.28 -23.91 3.91
CA GLY A 245 0.19 -25.17 4.67
C GLY A 245 -0.63 -25.09 5.95
N VAL A 246 -1.63 -24.19 6.01
CA VAL A 246 -2.52 -24.04 7.18
C VAL A 246 -3.98 -24.30 6.80
N PRO A 247 -4.84 -24.72 7.76
CA PRO A 247 -6.24 -24.99 7.48
C PRO A 247 -6.99 -23.74 6.98
N ALA A 248 -7.79 -23.90 5.92
CA ALA A 248 -8.67 -22.86 5.43
C ALA A 248 -9.75 -22.50 6.47
N PRO A 249 -10.27 -21.26 6.49
CA PRO A 249 -11.32 -20.85 7.40
C PRO A 249 -12.62 -21.59 7.11
N ARG A 250 -13.27 -22.10 8.18
CA ARG A 250 -14.55 -22.87 8.07
C ARG A 250 -15.68 -22.24 8.87
N ARG A 251 -15.36 -21.33 9.79
CA ARG A 251 -16.36 -20.69 10.66
C ARG A 251 -16.89 -19.43 10.01
N HIS A 252 -18.20 -19.24 10.03
CA HIS A 252 -18.86 -18.04 9.56
C HIS A 252 -19.32 -17.19 10.73
N VAL A 253 -19.13 -15.87 10.63
CA VAL A 253 -19.60 -14.88 11.59
C VAL A 253 -20.37 -13.82 10.83
N PRO A 254 -21.60 -13.46 11.24
CA PRO A 254 -22.33 -12.37 10.62
C PRO A 254 -21.51 -11.06 10.67
N ALA A 255 -21.41 -10.37 9.54
CA ALA A 255 -20.62 -9.13 9.44
C ALA A 255 -21.10 -8.05 10.43
N ALA A 256 -22.40 -8.01 10.73
CA ALA A 256 -22.95 -7.10 11.74
C ALA A 256 -22.36 -7.37 13.13
N VAL A 257 -22.20 -8.64 13.51
CA VAL A 257 -21.58 -9.05 14.79
C VAL A 257 -20.10 -8.69 14.80
N ALA A 258 -19.39 -8.97 13.71
CA ALA A 258 -17.97 -8.62 13.58
C ALA A 258 -17.74 -7.10 13.66
N ARG A 259 -18.59 -6.29 13.03
CA ARG A 259 -18.53 -4.82 13.10
C ARG A 259 -18.82 -4.30 14.51
N ALA A 260 -19.84 -4.85 15.19
CA ALA A 260 -20.15 -4.48 16.57
C ALA A 260 -18.99 -4.84 17.52
N ALA A 261 -18.46 -6.06 17.43
CA ALA A 261 -17.30 -6.49 18.21
C ALA A 261 -16.07 -5.63 17.93
N GLY A 262 -15.80 -5.31 16.66
CA GLY A 262 -14.71 -4.41 16.24
C GLY A 262 -14.83 -3.03 16.86
N SER A 263 -16.04 -2.46 16.93
CA SER A 263 -16.27 -1.16 17.58
C SER A 263 -15.97 -1.20 19.09
N VAL A 264 -16.32 -2.29 19.77
CA VAL A 264 -15.99 -2.48 21.19
C VAL A 264 -14.49 -2.60 21.40
N VAL A 265 -13.82 -3.41 20.56
CA VAL A 265 -12.35 -3.56 20.60
C VAL A 265 -11.68 -2.22 20.39
N GLU A 266 -12.07 -1.42 19.40
CA GLU A 266 -11.51 -0.09 19.17
C GLU A 266 -11.72 0.85 20.37
N ALA A 267 -12.89 0.79 21.03
CA ALA A 267 -13.17 1.60 22.22
C ALA A 267 -12.25 1.21 23.39
N VAL A 268 -12.05 -0.09 23.63
CA VAL A 268 -11.15 -0.61 24.67
C VAL A 268 -9.69 -0.22 24.40
N TRP A 269 -9.23 -0.38 23.13
CA TRP A 269 -7.85 -0.02 22.74
C TRP A 269 -7.56 1.48 22.87
N ARG A 270 -8.59 2.33 22.71
CA ARG A 270 -8.47 3.77 22.88
C ARG A 270 -8.17 4.18 24.33
N VAL A 271 -8.74 3.43 25.28
CA VAL A 271 -8.57 3.68 26.73
C VAL A 271 -7.38 2.91 27.30
N ARG A 272 -7.05 1.77 26.72
CA ARG A 272 -5.98 0.88 27.16
C ARG A 272 -5.11 0.48 25.98
N PRO A 273 -4.27 1.39 25.46
CA PRO A 273 -3.41 1.08 24.32
C PRO A 273 -2.43 -0.03 24.74
N GLY A 274 -2.64 -1.21 24.17
CA GLY A 274 -1.72 -2.34 24.25
C GLY A 274 -0.53 -2.13 23.33
N ALA A 275 0.55 -2.91 23.53
CA ALA A 275 1.69 -2.94 22.62
C ALA A 275 1.32 -3.56 21.25
N ASP A 276 0.24 -4.33 21.18
CA ASP A 276 -0.20 -5.08 20.00
C ASP A 276 -1.35 -4.38 19.30
N GLU A 277 -1.47 -4.64 17.99
CA GLU A 277 -2.61 -4.18 17.20
C GLU A 277 -3.90 -4.89 17.62
N PRO A 278 -5.05 -4.20 17.57
CA PRO A 278 -6.33 -4.81 17.91
C PRO A 278 -6.62 -6.03 17.01
N PRO A 279 -7.11 -7.13 17.58
CA PRO A 279 -7.35 -8.38 16.84
C PRO A 279 -8.43 -8.25 15.75
N MET A 280 -9.37 -7.34 15.93
CA MET A 280 -10.42 -6.98 14.98
C MET A 280 -10.75 -5.51 15.17
N THR A 281 -10.84 -4.76 14.10
CA THR A 281 -11.37 -3.39 14.09
C THR A 281 -12.68 -3.36 13.30
N ARG A 282 -13.50 -2.36 13.54
CA ARG A 282 -14.69 -2.13 12.70
C ARG A 282 -14.28 -1.95 11.23
N PHE A 283 -13.22 -1.20 11.00
CA PHE A 283 -12.65 -1.00 9.65
C PHE A 283 -12.27 -2.33 8.98
N LEU A 284 -11.58 -3.23 9.69
CA LEU A 284 -11.21 -4.53 9.15
C LEU A 284 -12.44 -5.40 8.86
N ALA A 285 -13.45 -5.37 9.73
CA ALA A 285 -14.69 -6.08 9.50
C ALA A 285 -15.44 -5.55 8.27
N GLU A 286 -15.46 -4.23 8.06
CA GLU A 286 -16.03 -3.61 6.86
C GLU A 286 -15.24 -4.03 5.61
N GLN A 287 -13.93 -3.96 5.62
CA GLN A 287 -13.05 -4.37 4.51
C GLN A 287 -13.26 -5.85 4.10
N LEU A 288 -13.49 -6.75 5.04
CA LEU A 288 -13.69 -8.17 4.76
C LEU A 288 -15.15 -8.54 4.41
N SER A 289 -16.10 -7.62 4.57
CA SER A 289 -17.53 -7.88 4.34
C SER A 289 -18.16 -7.04 3.22
N THR A 290 -17.38 -6.14 2.59
CA THR A 290 -17.84 -5.30 1.48
C THR A 290 -17.00 -5.55 0.24
N ALA A 291 -17.59 -5.36 -0.94
CA ALA A 291 -16.85 -5.53 -2.19
C ALA A 291 -15.87 -4.37 -2.43
N HIS A 292 -14.64 -4.71 -2.84
CA HIS A 292 -13.59 -3.76 -3.18
C HIS A 292 -12.88 -4.22 -4.46
N TRP A 293 -13.39 -3.78 -5.61
CA TRP A 293 -12.75 -3.98 -6.89
C TRP A 293 -12.86 -2.70 -7.73
N PHE A 294 -11.92 -2.51 -8.67
CA PHE A 294 -11.67 -1.23 -9.31
C PHE A 294 -11.63 -1.34 -10.82
N ASP A 295 -12.05 -0.28 -11.49
CA ASP A 295 -11.90 -0.15 -12.95
C ASP A 295 -10.44 0.16 -13.29
N GLN A 296 -9.77 -0.78 -13.96
CA GLN A 296 -8.36 -0.68 -14.34
C GLN A 296 -8.13 -0.12 -15.76
N ARG A 297 -9.19 0.24 -16.49
CA ARG A 297 -9.05 0.67 -17.90
C ARG A 297 -8.17 1.90 -18.04
N ARG A 298 -8.40 2.93 -17.21
CA ARG A 298 -7.59 4.15 -17.22
C ARG A 298 -6.15 3.86 -16.79
N THR A 299 -5.96 3.12 -15.73
CA THR A 299 -4.63 2.73 -15.23
C THR A 299 -3.83 2.00 -16.31
N ARG A 300 -4.44 1.04 -16.99
CA ARG A 300 -3.79 0.28 -18.06
C ARG A 300 -3.46 1.15 -19.27
N HIS A 301 -4.36 2.03 -19.65
CA HIS A 301 -4.17 2.92 -20.78
C HIS A 301 -3.07 3.95 -20.53
N ASP A 302 -3.20 4.72 -19.44
CA ASP A 302 -2.34 5.87 -19.18
C ASP A 302 -0.92 5.45 -18.75
N LEU A 303 -0.80 4.38 -17.94
CA LEU A 303 0.51 3.87 -17.49
C LEU A 303 1.12 2.83 -18.44
N GLY A 304 0.43 2.43 -19.52
CA GLY A 304 0.89 1.36 -20.41
C GLY A 304 1.15 0.03 -19.66
N TRP A 305 0.53 -0.16 -18.49
CA TRP A 305 0.82 -1.26 -17.59
C TRP A 305 -0.35 -2.22 -17.45
N SER A 306 -0.03 -3.51 -17.37
CA SER A 306 -0.97 -4.58 -17.01
C SER A 306 -0.28 -5.60 -16.13
N PRO A 307 -0.96 -6.18 -15.13
CA PRO A 307 -0.41 -7.25 -14.32
C PRO A 307 -0.08 -8.47 -15.18
N THR A 308 1.07 -9.07 -14.96
CA THR A 308 1.54 -10.25 -15.71
C THR A 308 1.42 -11.55 -14.90
N ILE A 309 1.32 -11.45 -13.57
CA ILE A 309 1.21 -12.58 -12.65
C ILE A 309 -0.23 -12.65 -12.17
N THR A 310 -0.91 -13.75 -12.49
CA THR A 310 -2.29 -14.00 -12.03
C THR A 310 -2.35 -14.27 -10.53
N ILE A 311 -3.55 -14.18 -9.94
CA ILE A 311 -3.74 -14.54 -8.51
C ILE A 311 -3.35 -16.00 -8.27
N ASP A 312 -3.72 -16.90 -9.17
CA ASP A 312 -3.41 -18.34 -9.03
C ASP A 312 -1.89 -18.61 -9.13
N GLU A 313 -1.19 -17.93 -10.04
CA GLU A 313 0.28 -18.01 -10.13
C GLU A 313 0.93 -17.43 -8.86
N GLY A 314 0.42 -16.31 -8.35
CA GLY A 314 0.89 -15.71 -7.10
C GLY A 314 0.74 -16.66 -5.91
N LEU A 315 -0.38 -17.41 -5.82
CA LEU A 315 -0.61 -18.43 -4.80
C LEU A 315 0.36 -19.61 -4.96
N ALA A 316 0.64 -20.04 -6.19
CA ALA A 316 1.63 -21.07 -6.45
C ALA A 316 3.05 -20.65 -6.01
N ARG A 317 3.44 -19.40 -6.30
CA ARG A 317 4.72 -18.84 -5.84
C ARG A 317 4.78 -18.71 -4.31
N LEU A 318 3.66 -18.37 -3.67
CA LEU A 318 3.57 -18.33 -2.21
C LEU A 318 3.77 -19.73 -1.61
N ALA A 319 3.15 -20.77 -2.20
CA ALA A 319 3.32 -22.16 -1.78
C ALA A 319 4.78 -22.64 -1.93
N ALA A 320 5.40 -22.37 -3.07
CA ALA A 320 6.80 -22.71 -3.31
C ALA A 320 7.75 -22.05 -2.30
N ALA A 321 7.49 -20.78 -1.95
CA ALA A 321 8.29 -20.06 -0.94
C ALA A 321 8.06 -20.57 0.49
N ALA A 322 6.92 -21.20 0.78
CA ALA A 322 6.61 -21.84 2.06
C ALA A 322 7.17 -23.29 2.17
N GLY A 323 7.72 -23.83 1.09
CA GLY A 323 8.25 -25.21 1.05
C GLY A 323 7.17 -26.28 0.80
N HIS A 324 6.08 -25.91 0.16
CA HIS A 324 4.93 -26.77 -0.16
C HIS A 324 4.78 -26.97 -1.66
#